data_8d06678a0b7aa8b04c435e0f08914113
#
_entry.id   8d06678a0b7aa8b04c435e0f08914113
#
_cell.length_a   1.000
_cell.length_b   1.000
_cell.length_c   1.000
_cell.angle_alpha   90.00
_cell.angle_beta   90.00
_cell.angle_gamma   90.00
#
_symmetry.space_group_name_H-M   'P 1'
#
loop_
_entity.id
_entity.type
_entity.pdbx_description
1 polymer ?
#
loop_
_entity_poly.entity_id
_entity_poly.type
_entity_poly.pdbx_seq_one_letter_code
_entity_poly.pdbx_strand_id
1 'polypeptide(L)'
;MKKIAKGMVGLFLFTVAACAVITVNIYFPEKDVKEAYKVLEKELMGPGAKPDGQKPEGKPESSIRFEFVQSAYAQEPGLSDKIAEAVKKMPDVVNAYKEMGSRIADTDRLRDSGAVGESNDGLLVEREKGFSPADKKIVDAENENRRTVINGMTKAIIRINRQPETPDNISQVKPQATKQFAAIRRDAAKKGWWVQDDNGNWGRK
;
A
#
# COMPACT_ATOMS: atom_id res chain seq x y z
N MET A 1 -49.84 34.55 -29.31
CA MET A 1 -49.47 33.14 -29.38
C MET A 1 -47.98 32.92 -29.71
N LYS A 2 -47.32 33.64 -30.61
CA LYS A 2 -45.89 33.44 -30.96
C LYS A 2 -44.88 33.77 -29.84
N LYS A 3 -45.23 34.66 -28.90
CA LYS A 3 -44.34 35.03 -27.77
C LYS A 3 -44.32 33.98 -26.63
N ILE A 4 -45.41 33.26 -26.43
CA ILE A 4 -45.52 32.21 -25.38
C ILE A 4 -44.74 30.96 -25.80
N ALA A 5 -44.75 30.62 -27.10
CA ALA A 5 -43.99 29.47 -27.62
C ALA A 5 -42.46 29.65 -27.50
N LYS A 6 -41.96 30.90 -27.68
CA LYS A 6 -40.52 31.18 -27.49
C LYS A 6 -40.06 31.07 -26.03
N GLY A 7 -40.94 31.43 -25.08
CA GLY A 7 -40.65 31.28 -23.64
C GLY A 7 -40.61 29.83 -23.19
N MET A 8 -41.50 28.97 -23.70
CA MET A 8 -41.53 27.53 -23.39
C MET A 8 -40.33 26.77 -23.94
N VAL A 9 -39.87 27.12 -25.16
CA VAL A 9 -38.68 26.51 -25.76
C VAL A 9 -37.41 26.89 -24.98
N GLY A 10 -37.31 28.15 -24.51
CA GLY A 10 -36.18 28.58 -23.65
C GLY A 10 -36.16 27.89 -22.31
N LEU A 11 -37.31 27.64 -21.69
CA LEU A 11 -37.39 26.93 -20.41
C LEU A 11 -37.04 25.42 -20.55
N PHE A 12 -37.40 24.80 -21.66
CA PHE A 12 -37.10 23.39 -21.93
C PHE A 12 -35.62 23.15 -22.20
N LEU A 13 -34.89 24.09 -22.77
CA LEU A 13 -33.46 24.02 -23.02
C LEU A 13 -32.63 24.18 -21.72
N PHE A 14 -33.18 24.80 -20.68
CA PHE A 14 -32.48 25.01 -19.41
C PHE A 14 -32.56 23.78 -18.49
N THR A 15 -33.48 22.86 -18.72
CA THR A 15 -33.66 21.64 -17.86
C THR A 15 -32.78 20.47 -18.29
N VAL A 16 -32.04 20.55 -19.40
CA VAL A 16 -31.19 19.43 -19.88
C VAL A 16 -29.76 19.47 -19.35
N ALA A 17 -29.38 20.52 -18.62
CA ALA A 17 -28.07 20.64 -17.99
C ALA A 17 -28.04 20.08 -16.57
N ALA A 18 -28.80 19.03 -16.27
CA ALA A 18 -28.62 18.27 -15.05
C ALA A 18 -27.34 17.42 -15.23
N CYS A 19 -26.21 17.94 -14.76
CA CYS A 19 -25.01 17.12 -14.57
C CYS A 19 -25.36 15.99 -13.60
N ALA A 20 -25.60 14.79 -14.12
CA ALA A 20 -25.70 13.60 -13.29
C ALA A 20 -24.32 13.34 -12.67
N VAL A 21 -24.13 13.69 -11.41
CA VAL A 21 -22.95 13.27 -10.65
C VAL A 21 -23.12 11.79 -10.38
N ILE A 22 -22.45 10.96 -11.16
CA ILE A 22 -22.38 9.52 -10.92
C ILE A 22 -21.31 9.33 -9.84
N THR A 23 -21.71 9.09 -8.60
CA THR A 23 -20.79 8.68 -7.55
C THR A 23 -20.47 7.19 -7.75
N VAL A 24 -19.24 6.92 -8.19
CA VAL A 24 -18.72 5.56 -8.28
C VAL A 24 -18.18 5.16 -6.92
N ASN A 25 -18.74 4.11 -6.32
CA ASN A 25 -18.21 3.54 -5.09
C ASN A 25 -17.21 2.42 -5.45
N ILE A 26 -15.93 2.66 -5.20
CA ILE A 26 -14.87 1.67 -5.47
C ILE A 26 -14.79 0.72 -4.27
N TYR A 27 -14.98 -0.58 -4.53
CA TYR A 27 -14.81 -1.60 -3.50
C TYR A 27 -13.34 -1.70 -3.08
N PHE A 28 -13.09 -1.57 -1.77
CA PHE A 28 -11.77 -1.69 -1.17
C PHE A 28 -11.70 -2.95 -0.29
N PRO A 29 -11.03 -4.01 -0.73
CA PRO A 29 -10.91 -5.26 0.00
C PRO A 29 -9.74 -5.20 1.00
N GLU A 30 -9.94 -4.66 2.20
CA GLU A 30 -8.87 -4.37 3.17
C GLU A 30 -7.96 -5.56 3.46
N LYS A 31 -8.53 -6.76 3.66
CA LYS A 31 -7.75 -7.98 3.96
C LYS A 31 -6.89 -8.40 2.78
N ASP A 32 -7.45 -8.40 1.58
CA ASP A 32 -6.72 -8.78 0.37
C ASP A 32 -5.63 -7.77 0.03
N VAL A 33 -5.88 -6.48 0.25
CA VAL A 33 -4.86 -5.43 0.06
C VAL A 33 -3.71 -5.59 1.05
N LYS A 34 -4.02 -5.87 2.32
CA LYS A 34 -3.00 -6.14 3.34
C LYS A 34 -2.16 -7.38 2.98
N GLU A 35 -2.80 -8.43 2.50
CA GLU A 35 -2.10 -9.64 2.07
C GLU A 35 -1.25 -9.40 0.82
N ALA A 36 -1.78 -8.69 -0.17
CA ALA A 36 -1.04 -8.32 -1.38
C ALA A 36 0.24 -7.53 -1.06
N TYR A 37 0.18 -6.58 -0.12
CA TYR A 37 1.38 -5.87 0.34
C TYR A 37 2.42 -6.84 0.92
N LYS A 38 2.02 -7.79 1.79
CA LYS A 38 2.94 -8.76 2.39
C LYS A 38 3.58 -9.69 1.36
N VAL A 39 2.79 -10.13 0.37
CA VAL A 39 3.29 -10.95 -0.73
C VAL A 39 4.33 -10.19 -1.53
N LEU A 40 4.04 -8.93 -1.89
CA LEU A 40 4.96 -8.08 -2.66
C LEU A 40 6.27 -7.79 -1.89
N GLU A 41 6.18 -7.51 -0.60
CA GLU A 41 7.37 -7.32 0.24
C GLU A 41 8.23 -8.57 0.28
N LYS A 42 7.63 -9.73 0.54
CA LYS A 42 8.34 -11.02 0.59
C LYS A 42 9.02 -11.36 -0.74
N GLU A 43 8.36 -11.09 -1.85
CA GLU A 43 8.87 -11.45 -3.18
C GLU A 43 9.88 -10.45 -3.73
N LEU A 44 9.68 -9.14 -3.49
CA LEU A 44 10.44 -8.09 -4.17
C LEU A 44 11.52 -7.45 -3.30
N MET A 45 11.38 -7.45 -1.96
CA MET A 45 12.40 -6.86 -1.08
C MET A 45 13.52 -7.83 -0.71
N GLY A 46 13.38 -9.14 -1.02
CA GLY A 46 14.39 -10.15 -0.74
C GLY A 46 14.38 -10.68 0.70
N PRO A 47 15.34 -11.54 1.08
CA PRO A 47 15.32 -12.31 2.34
C PRO A 47 15.47 -11.46 3.61
N GLY A 48 15.87 -10.20 3.51
CA GLY A 48 15.96 -9.26 4.64
C GLY A 48 14.60 -8.73 5.13
N ALA A 49 13.53 -8.92 4.37
CA ALA A 49 12.19 -8.40 4.67
C ALA A 49 11.35 -9.34 5.57
N LYS A 50 11.97 -10.32 6.24
CA LYS A 50 11.21 -11.23 7.12
C LYS A 50 10.73 -10.46 8.35
N PRO A 51 9.41 -10.52 8.69
CA PRO A 51 8.96 -10.12 10.01
C PRO A 51 9.66 -10.98 11.06
N ASP A 52 10.37 -10.34 11.99
CA ASP A 52 11.01 -11.04 13.11
C ASP A 52 9.91 -11.56 14.04
N GLY A 53 9.58 -12.84 13.94
CA GLY A 53 8.53 -13.48 14.76
C GLY A 53 8.37 -14.98 14.54
N GLN A 54 9.07 -15.57 13.57
CA GLN A 54 9.13 -17.04 13.46
C GLN A 54 10.57 -17.52 13.59
N LYS A 55 10.94 -17.85 14.84
CA LYS A 55 12.12 -18.64 15.19
C LYS A 55 12.04 -19.97 14.42
N PRO A 56 13.07 -20.35 13.66
CA PRO A 56 13.11 -21.69 13.12
C PRO A 56 13.37 -22.65 14.29
N GLU A 57 12.34 -23.36 14.73
CA GLU A 57 12.55 -24.53 15.57
C GLU A 57 13.32 -25.59 14.79
N GLY A 58 14.28 -26.18 15.48
CA GLY A 58 15.33 -27.01 14.98
C GLY A 58 14.87 -28.13 14.05
N LYS A 59 15.78 -28.50 13.15
CA LYS A 59 15.75 -29.74 12.39
C LYS A 59 15.59 -30.95 13.33
N PRO A 60 14.76 -31.92 12.91
CA PRO A 60 15.25 -33.26 12.75
C PRO A 60 15.31 -33.64 11.29
N GLU A 61 16.45 -34.18 10.88
CA GLU A 61 16.55 -34.94 9.64
C GLU A 61 15.58 -36.14 9.70
N SER A 62 14.55 -36.06 8.89
CA SER A 62 13.79 -37.22 8.46
C SER A 62 13.25 -36.91 7.10
N SER A 63 13.81 -37.59 6.11
CA SER A 63 13.43 -37.60 4.73
C SER A 63 12.00 -38.14 4.56
N ILE A 64 11.01 -37.29 4.70
CA ILE A 64 9.69 -37.53 4.13
C ILE A 64 9.57 -36.51 3.01
N ARG A 65 9.78 -36.99 1.79
CA ARG A 65 9.40 -36.34 0.55
C ARG A 65 7.88 -36.18 0.60
N PHE A 66 7.41 -35.05 1.12
CA PHE A 66 6.06 -34.61 0.78
C PHE A 66 6.09 -34.22 -0.69
N GLU A 67 5.76 -35.20 -1.56
CA GLU A 67 5.19 -34.87 -2.85
C GLU A 67 3.99 -33.98 -2.56
N PHE A 68 4.17 -32.71 -2.83
CA PHE A 68 3.07 -31.77 -2.93
C PHE A 68 2.19 -32.28 -4.07
N VAL A 69 1.21 -33.09 -3.73
CA VAL A 69 0.11 -33.39 -4.63
C VAL A 69 -0.55 -32.04 -4.88
N GLN A 70 -0.12 -31.46 -5.96
CA GLN A 70 -0.77 -30.30 -6.56
C GLN A 70 -2.19 -30.77 -6.87
N SER A 71 -3.12 -30.51 -5.94
CA SER A 71 -4.55 -30.66 -6.22
C SER A 71 -4.82 -29.83 -7.45
N ALA A 72 -5.06 -30.52 -8.56
CA ALA A 72 -5.39 -29.95 -9.86
C ALA A 72 -6.83 -29.39 -9.88
N TYR A 73 -7.17 -28.66 -8.83
CA TYR A 73 -8.21 -27.65 -8.88
C TYR A 73 -7.46 -26.34 -9.04
N ALA A 74 -7.45 -25.79 -10.25
CA ALA A 74 -7.07 -24.42 -10.52
C ALA A 74 -8.03 -23.54 -9.70
N GLN A 75 -7.69 -23.32 -8.41
CA GLN A 75 -8.32 -22.27 -7.63
C GLN A 75 -8.05 -20.98 -8.38
N GLU A 76 -9.09 -20.29 -8.80
CA GLU A 76 -8.93 -18.94 -9.36
C GLU A 76 -8.07 -18.13 -8.39
N PRO A 77 -7.06 -17.38 -8.90
CA PRO A 77 -6.18 -16.58 -8.06
C PRO A 77 -7.02 -15.72 -7.13
N GLY A 78 -6.72 -15.75 -5.84
CA GLY A 78 -7.39 -14.91 -4.85
C GLY A 78 -7.33 -13.44 -5.24
N LEU A 79 -8.16 -12.61 -4.65
CA LEU A 79 -8.16 -11.17 -4.96
C LEU A 79 -6.83 -10.52 -4.59
N SER A 80 -6.18 -10.97 -3.50
CA SER A 80 -4.82 -10.57 -3.12
C SER A 80 -3.80 -10.84 -4.22
N ASP A 81 -3.86 -12.01 -4.86
CA ASP A 81 -2.95 -12.38 -5.94
C ASP A 81 -3.18 -11.51 -7.19
N LYS A 82 -4.44 -11.27 -7.55
CA LYS A 82 -4.80 -10.38 -8.66
C LYS A 82 -4.29 -8.96 -8.44
N ILE A 83 -4.36 -8.46 -7.19
CA ILE A 83 -3.81 -7.16 -6.80
C ILE A 83 -2.28 -7.17 -6.94
N ALA A 84 -1.61 -8.18 -6.38
CA ALA A 84 -0.16 -8.30 -6.44
C ALA A 84 0.34 -8.38 -7.90
N GLU A 85 -0.31 -9.18 -8.74
CA GLU A 85 0.02 -9.28 -10.17
C GLU A 85 -0.19 -7.95 -10.93
N ALA A 86 -1.22 -7.18 -10.57
CA ALA A 86 -1.43 -5.86 -11.15
C ALA A 86 -0.30 -4.89 -10.77
N VAL A 87 0.18 -4.95 -9.51
CA VAL A 87 1.31 -4.15 -9.02
C VAL A 87 2.62 -4.56 -9.67
N LYS A 88 2.88 -5.86 -9.82
CA LYS A 88 4.11 -6.39 -10.48
C LYS A 88 4.25 -5.94 -11.93
N LYS A 89 3.17 -5.55 -12.58
CA LYS A 89 3.19 -4.96 -13.93
C LYS A 89 3.59 -3.48 -13.96
N MET A 90 3.90 -2.88 -12.82
CA MET A 90 4.33 -1.48 -12.68
C MET A 90 5.83 -1.43 -12.36
N PRO A 91 6.70 -1.18 -13.35
CA PRO A 91 8.17 -1.24 -13.16
C PRO A 91 8.68 -0.29 -12.08
N ASP A 92 8.10 0.90 -11.97
CA ASP A 92 8.41 1.90 -10.95
C ASP A 92 8.16 1.36 -9.53
N VAL A 93 7.04 0.66 -9.34
CA VAL A 93 6.69 0.07 -8.03
C VAL A 93 7.60 -1.12 -7.70
N VAL A 94 7.88 -1.97 -8.69
CA VAL A 94 8.82 -3.10 -8.52
C VAL A 94 10.21 -2.60 -8.15
N ASN A 95 10.70 -1.55 -8.81
CA ASN A 95 11.99 -0.94 -8.48
C ASN A 95 11.98 -0.30 -7.08
N ALA A 96 10.89 0.39 -6.71
CA ALA A 96 10.74 0.94 -5.37
C ALA A 96 10.86 -0.13 -4.27
N TYR A 97 10.22 -1.28 -4.43
CA TYR A 97 10.37 -2.41 -3.49
C TYR A 97 11.80 -2.92 -3.42
N LYS A 98 12.48 -3.13 -4.57
CA LYS A 98 13.87 -3.59 -4.61
C LYS A 98 14.81 -2.62 -3.90
N GLU A 99 14.63 -1.33 -4.12
CA GLU A 99 15.43 -0.29 -3.47
C GLU A 99 15.14 -0.21 -1.96
N MET A 100 13.89 -0.36 -1.53
CA MET A 100 13.55 -0.49 -0.11
C MET A 100 14.24 -1.71 0.49
N GLY A 101 14.24 -2.85 -0.21
CA GLY A 101 14.93 -4.07 0.19
C GLY A 101 16.42 -3.87 0.39
N SER A 102 17.10 -3.15 -0.51
CA SER A 102 18.53 -2.86 -0.39
C SER A 102 18.88 -1.93 0.77
N ARG A 103 17.92 -1.13 1.27
CA ARG A 103 18.10 -0.19 2.37
C ARG A 103 17.62 -0.70 3.74
N ILE A 104 17.18 -1.95 3.85
CA ILE A 104 16.65 -2.50 5.12
C ILE A 104 17.63 -2.29 6.27
N ALA A 105 18.92 -2.63 6.08
CA ALA A 105 19.94 -2.51 7.13
C ALA A 105 20.09 -1.05 7.62
N ASP A 106 20.10 -0.09 6.73
CA ASP A 106 20.22 1.32 7.07
C ASP A 106 18.98 1.84 7.80
N THR A 107 17.80 1.50 7.30
CA THR A 107 16.54 1.91 7.92
C THR A 107 16.31 1.24 9.27
N ASP A 108 16.74 -0.03 9.44
CA ASP A 108 16.69 -0.71 10.72
C ASP A 108 17.64 -0.08 11.73
N ARG A 109 18.87 0.26 11.34
CA ARG A 109 19.80 1.02 12.19
C ARG A 109 19.17 2.31 12.72
N LEU A 110 18.46 3.06 11.87
CA LEU A 110 17.79 4.31 12.26
C LEU A 110 16.59 4.07 13.19
N ARG A 111 15.87 2.98 13.02
CA ARG A 111 14.78 2.58 13.93
C ARG A 111 15.31 2.08 15.27
N ASP A 112 16.36 1.25 15.24
CA ASP A 112 17.00 0.68 16.44
C ASP A 112 17.58 1.78 17.34
N SER A 113 18.17 2.83 16.75
CA SER A 113 18.66 3.98 17.50
C SER A 113 17.54 4.87 18.06
N GLY A 114 16.30 4.70 17.58
CA GLY A 114 15.18 5.57 17.93
C GLY A 114 15.12 6.87 17.14
N ALA A 115 16.04 7.08 16.21
CA ALA A 115 16.12 8.30 15.40
C ALA A 115 14.88 8.49 14.51
N VAL A 116 14.26 7.41 14.06
CA VAL A 116 13.02 7.43 13.26
C VAL A 116 11.93 6.55 13.86
N GLY A 117 10.69 6.82 13.47
CA GLY A 117 9.52 6.00 13.78
C GLY A 117 8.64 5.77 12.57
N GLU A 118 7.84 4.70 12.63
CA GLU A 118 6.82 4.40 11.64
C GLU A 118 5.56 5.21 11.91
N SER A 119 5.22 6.13 11.03
CA SER A 119 4.04 6.98 11.18
C SER A 119 2.75 6.31 10.71
N ASN A 120 1.61 6.89 11.03
CA ASN A 120 0.29 6.38 10.65
C ASN A 120 -0.05 6.62 9.16
N ASP A 121 0.76 7.37 8.44
CA ASP A 121 0.70 7.51 6.99
C ASP A 121 1.67 6.58 6.23
N GLY A 122 2.36 5.68 6.97
CA GLY A 122 3.26 4.69 6.42
C GLY A 122 4.64 5.21 6.06
N LEU A 123 5.01 6.43 6.47
CA LEU A 123 6.32 7.01 6.23
C LEU A 123 7.22 6.90 7.47
N LEU A 124 8.53 7.01 7.26
CA LEU A 124 9.48 7.22 8.33
C LEU A 124 9.49 8.69 8.74
N VAL A 125 9.37 8.96 10.04
CA VAL A 125 9.39 10.31 10.61
C VAL A 125 10.51 10.41 11.63
N GLU A 126 11.26 11.51 11.57
CA GLU A 126 12.30 11.85 12.54
C GLU A 126 11.71 11.97 13.95
N ARG A 127 12.35 11.32 14.92
CA ARG A 127 11.95 11.33 16.33
C ARG A 127 12.95 12.07 17.22
N GLU A 128 14.22 12.00 16.87
CA GLU A 128 15.29 12.67 17.61
C GLU A 128 15.94 13.75 16.74
N LYS A 129 16.31 14.87 17.34
CA LYS A 129 16.98 15.96 16.63
C LYS A 129 18.41 15.55 16.27
N GLY A 130 18.84 15.90 15.08
CA GLY A 130 20.25 15.80 14.71
C GLY A 130 20.56 14.69 13.70
N PHE A 131 19.68 14.45 12.75
CA PHE A 131 19.99 13.65 11.58
C PHE A 131 21.27 14.12 10.89
N SER A 132 22.16 13.19 10.60
CA SER A 132 23.22 13.47 9.65
C SER A 132 22.65 13.72 8.25
N PRO A 133 23.32 14.51 7.39
CA PRO A 133 22.87 14.65 5.99
C PRO A 133 22.77 13.31 5.25
N ALA A 134 23.56 12.31 5.64
CA ALA A 134 23.50 10.97 5.10
C ALA A 134 22.22 10.24 5.54
N ASP A 135 21.89 10.29 6.83
CA ASP A 135 20.66 9.67 7.36
C ASP A 135 19.41 10.31 6.76
N LYS A 136 19.43 11.63 6.58
CA LYS A 136 18.33 12.33 5.90
C LYS A 136 18.10 11.81 4.49
N LYS A 137 19.17 11.61 3.71
CA LYS A 137 19.06 11.03 2.34
C LYS A 137 18.45 9.63 2.36
N ILE A 138 18.82 8.79 3.33
CA ILE A 138 18.25 7.45 3.50
C ILE A 138 16.74 7.53 3.74
N VAL A 139 16.31 8.38 4.68
CA VAL A 139 14.89 8.55 5.03
C VAL A 139 14.09 9.14 3.86
N ASP A 140 14.64 10.16 3.18
CA ASP A 140 13.99 10.79 2.04
C ASP A 140 13.79 9.78 0.89
N ALA A 141 14.82 8.99 0.56
CA ALA A 141 14.75 7.95 -0.47
C ALA A 141 13.78 6.81 -0.10
N GLU A 142 13.80 6.39 1.17
CA GLU A 142 12.86 5.40 1.65
C GLU A 142 11.41 5.88 1.54
N ASN A 143 11.14 7.12 1.95
CA ASN A 143 9.82 7.71 1.92
C ASN A 143 9.32 7.93 0.48
N GLU A 144 10.19 8.28 -0.46
CA GLU A 144 9.82 8.38 -1.88
C GLU A 144 9.36 7.03 -2.43
N ASN A 145 10.12 5.96 -2.15
CA ASN A 145 9.74 4.62 -2.57
C ASN A 145 8.44 4.14 -1.91
N ARG A 146 8.22 4.45 -0.64
CA ARG A 146 6.97 4.13 0.06
C ARG A 146 5.76 4.84 -0.58
N ARG A 147 5.91 6.11 -0.95
CA ARG A 147 4.87 6.84 -1.70
C ARG A 147 4.58 6.18 -3.05
N THR A 148 5.62 5.76 -3.75
CA THR A 148 5.49 5.04 -5.03
C THR A 148 4.73 3.74 -4.86
N VAL A 149 5.05 2.96 -3.83
CA VAL A 149 4.35 1.71 -3.49
C VAL A 149 2.87 1.96 -3.16
N ILE A 150 2.56 2.94 -2.32
CA ILE A 150 1.18 3.30 -1.95
C ILE A 150 0.40 3.76 -3.19
N ASN A 151 1.00 4.59 -4.03
CA ASN A 151 0.36 5.05 -5.27
C ASN A 151 0.12 3.90 -6.26
N GLY A 152 1.08 2.97 -6.39
CA GLY A 152 0.93 1.78 -7.22
C GLY A 152 -0.20 0.89 -6.74
N MET A 153 -0.30 0.63 -5.43
CA MET A 153 -1.40 -0.12 -4.85
C MET A 153 -2.75 0.56 -5.10
N THR A 154 -2.81 1.88 -4.94
CA THR A 154 -4.00 2.68 -5.23
C THR A 154 -4.48 2.47 -6.67
N LYS A 155 -3.57 2.56 -7.64
CA LYS A 155 -3.88 2.34 -9.06
C LYS A 155 -4.29 0.90 -9.34
N ALA A 156 -3.63 -0.09 -8.73
CA ALA A 156 -3.98 -1.49 -8.89
C ALA A 156 -5.43 -1.76 -8.44
N ILE A 157 -5.84 -1.22 -7.30
CA ILE A 157 -7.21 -1.36 -6.78
C ILE A 157 -8.22 -0.70 -7.71
N ILE A 158 -7.96 0.49 -8.21
CA ILE A 158 -8.83 1.19 -9.16
C ILE A 158 -9.01 0.36 -10.43
N ARG A 159 -7.91 -0.18 -11.00
CA ARG A 159 -7.93 -1.01 -12.21
C ARG A 159 -8.71 -2.31 -12.03
N ILE A 160 -8.55 -2.98 -10.89
CA ILE A 160 -9.27 -4.24 -10.58
C ILE A 160 -10.78 -3.97 -10.50
N ASN A 161 -11.18 -2.82 -9.99
CA ASN A 161 -12.57 -2.37 -10.00
C ASN A 161 -13.04 -1.87 -11.38
N ARG A 162 -12.19 -1.98 -12.42
CA ARG A 162 -12.48 -1.52 -13.79
C ARG A 162 -12.86 -0.05 -13.87
N GLN A 163 -12.25 0.77 -13.00
CA GLN A 163 -12.50 2.21 -12.94
C GLN A 163 -11.31 2.98 -13.55
N PRO A 164 -11.56 4.17 -14.12
CA PRO A 164 -10.48 5.05 -14.61
C PRO A 164 -9.70 5.66 -13.44
N GLU A 165 -8.42 5.94 -13.67
CA GLU A 165 -7.53 6.60 -12.69
C GLU A 165 -7.77 8.11 -12.65
N THR A 166 -8.97 8.52 -12.26
CA THR A 166 -9.32 9.95 -12.08
C THR A 166 -8.84 10.46 -10.73
N PRO A 167 -8.63 11.78 -10.55
CA PRO A 167 -8.32 12.38 -9.25
C PRO A 167 -9.31 11.97 -8.16
N ASP A 168 -10.61 11.90 -8.47
CA ASP A 168 -11.66 11.53 -7.52
C ASP A 168 -11.52 10.07 -7.06
N ASN A 169 -11.31 9.15 -8.00
CA ASN A 169 -11.11 7.73 -7.68
C ASN A 169 -9.82 7.52 -6.88
N ILE A 170 -8.75 8.24 -7.21
CA ILE A 170 -7.50 8.22 -6.45
C ILE A 170 -7.72 8.74 -5.03
N SER A 171 -8.43 9.86 -4.87
CA SER A 171 -8.72 10.45 -3.56
C SER A 171 -9.56 9.54 -2.66
N GLN A 172 -10.43 8.73 -3.25
CA GLN A 172 -11.26 7.75 -2.54
C GLN A 172 -10.44 6.53 -2.06
N VAL A 173 -9.53 6.02 -2.89
CA VAL A 173 -8.82 4.75 -2.63
C VAL A 173 -7.51 4.97 -1.85
N LYS A 174 -6.76 6.02 -2.14
CA LYS A 174 -5.42 6.26 -1.59
C LYS A 174 -5.37 6.28 -0.06
N PRO A 175 -6.29 6.94 0.68
CA PRO A 175 -6.26 6.93 2.15
C PRO A 175 -6.34 5.52 2.73
N GLN A 176 -7.15 4.65 2.13
CA GLN A 176 -7.32 3.27 2.57
C GLN A 176 -6.07 2.43 2.25
N ALA A 177 -5.48 2.58 1.06
CA ALA A 177 -4.21 1.95 0.70
C ALA A 177 -3.08 2.37 1.64
N THR A 178 -2.99 3.67 1.97
CA THR A 178 -2.05 4.23 2.94
C THR A 178 -2.22 3.61 4.32
N LYS A 179 -3.46 3.52 4.82
CA LYS A 179 -3.76 2.91 6.12
C LYS A 179 -3.32 1.46 6.20
N GLN A 180 -3.57 0.65 5.15
CA GLN A 180 -3.14 -0.75 5.12
C GLN A 180 -1.61 -0.87 5.06
N PHE A 181 -0.93 -0.03 4.28
CA PHE A 181 0.53 0.01 4.25
C PHE A 181 1.12 0.38 5.61
N ALA A 182 0.62 1.45 6.25
CA ALA A 182 1.04 1.86 7.59
C ALA A 182 0.83 0.74 8.64
N ALA A 183 -0.31 0.05 8.57
CA ALA A 183 -0.59 -1.08 9.48
C ALA A 183 0.46 -2.19 9.33
N ILE A 184 0.87 -2.53 8.11
CA ILE A 184 1.91 -3.54 7.87
C ILE A 184 3.26 -3.09 8.44
N ARG A 185 3.64 -1.82 8.24
CA ARG A 185 4.88 -1.28 8.81
C ARG A 185 4.89 -1.36 10.34
N ARG A 186 3.76 -1.02 10.98
CA ARG A 186 3.59 -1.14 12.43
C ARG A 186 3.61 -2.59 12.91
N ASP A 187 2.96 -3.50 12.15
CA ASP A 187 2.95 -4.93 12.48
C ASP A 187 4.36 -5.53 12.41
N ALA A 188 5.16 -5.13 11.42
CA ALA A 188 6.53 -5.58 11.22
C ALA A 188 7.56 -4.87 12.14
N ALA A 189 7.17 -3.80 12.83
CA ALA A 189 8.07 -3.08 13.71
C ALA A 189 8.57 -3.97 14.86
N LYS A 190 9.87 -3.90 15.18
CA LYS A 190 10.50 -4.64 16.30
C LYS A 190 10.17 -4.00 17.65
N LYS A 191 10.25 -4.79 18.70
CA LYS A 191 10.10 -4.28 20.08
C LYS A 191 11.08 -3.13 20.34
N GLY A 192 10.56 -2.02 20.85
CA GLY A 192 11.33 -0.83 21.16
C GLY A 192 11.36 0.22 20.04
N TRP A 193 10.90 -0.09 18.83
CA TRP A 193 10.79 0.90 17.76
C TRP A 193 9.65 1.89 18.01
N TRP A 194 9.83 3.14 17.56
CA TRP A 194 8.76 4.12 17.58
C TRP A 194 7.71 3.82 16.53
N VAL A 195 6.45 3.78 16.95
CA VAL A 195 5.29 3.59 16.07
C VAL A 195 4.21 4.61 16.42
N GLN A 196 3.49 5.07 15.43
CA GLN A 196 2.35 5.97 15.60
C GLN A 196 1.06 5.18 15.46
N ASP A 197 0.13 5.31 16.41
CA ASP A 197 -1.19 4.69 16.32
C ASP A 197 -2.10 5.44 15.34
N ASP A 198 -3.30 4.89 15.09
CA ASP A 198 -4.26 5.50 14.15
C ASP A 198 -4.79 6.86 14.63
N ASN A 199 -4.66 7.19 15.92
CA ASN A 199 -5.04 8.47 16.51
C ASN A 199 -3.92 9.52 16.45
N GLY A 200 -2.75 9.14 15.95
CA GLY A 200 -1.59 10.02 15.86
C GLY A 200 -0.68 10.04 17.09
N ASN A 201 -0.94 9.17 18.09
CA ASN A 201 -0.09 9.10 19.28
C ASN A 201 1.14 8.23 19.02
N TRP A 202 2.30 8.69 19.48
CA TRP A 202 3.55 7.96 19.38
C TRP A 202 3.80 7.10 20.62
N GLY A 203 4.20 5.84 20.39
CA GLY A 203 4.60 4.91 21.44
C GLY A 203 5.75 4.00 20.99
N ARG A 204 6.36 3.29 21.94
CA ARG A 204 7.30 2.20 21.64
C ARG A 204 6.51 0.90 21.50
N LYS A 205 6.85 0.10 20.47
CA LYS A 205 6.25 -1.22 20.29
C LYS A 205 6.71 -2.21 21.35
#